data_5569e65c1d6dab47926e0c1ab5a1bc2f
#
_entry.id   5569e65c1d6dab47926e0c1ab5a1bc2f
#
_cell.length_a   1.000
_cell.length_b   1.000
_cell.length_c   1.000
_cell.angle_alpha   90.00
_cell.angle_beta   90.00
_cell.angle_gamma   90.00
#
_symmetry.space_group_name_H-M   'P 1'
#
loop_
_entity.id
_entity.type
_entity.pdbx_description
1 polymer ?
#
loop_
_entity_poly.entity_id
_entity_poly.type
_entity_poly.pdbx_seq_one_letter_code
_entity_poly.pdbx_strand_id
1 'polypeptide(L)'
;MSGLILKLGPKERILVNGAVIENGERRSRLAIMTPDANILRLRDVIHPEDAKTPVRRACYAVQLVLSGDATANETKHALLRNIEELSQVFVDMDSRQLIDTASGALSRGDHYHCLKSLRSLLPREERLLAVRN
;
A
#
# COMPACT_ATOMS: atom_id res chain seq x y z
N MET A 1 15.86 6.50 16.79
CA MET A 1 14.91 5.64 16.11
C MET A 1 15.39 5.33 14.69
N SER A 2 15.40 4.09 14.33
CA SER A 2 15.81 3.71 12.98
C SER A 2 14.76 4.13 11.96
N GLY A 3 15.20 4.61 10.81
CA GLY A 3 14.31 4.90 9.70
C GLY A 3 13.84 3.63 8.99
N LEU A 4 13.03 3.82 7.98
CA LEU A 4 12.57 2.73 7.13
C LEU A 4 13.71 2.29 6.21
N ILE A 5 13.97 0.98 6.16
CA ILE A 5 14.97 0.41 5.26
C ILE A 5 14.27 -0.15 4.02
N LEU A 6 14.66 0.36 2.85
CA LEU A 6 14.16 -0.12 1.57
C LEU A 6 15.26 -0.88 0.85
N LYS A 7 14.96 -2.11 0.42
CA LYS A 7 15.85 -2.87 -0.44
C LYS A 7 15.43 -2.60 -1.88
N LEU A 8 16.33 -1.98 -2.65
CA LEU A 8 16.05 -1.58 -4.02
C LEU A 8 16.73 -2.52 -5.00
N GLY A 9 15.97 -2.97 -6.00
CA GLY A 9 16.54 -3.72 -7.11
C GLY A 9 17.23 -2.80 -8.11
N PRO A 10 17.97 -3.40 -9.08
CA PRO A 10 18.61 -2.61 -10.13
C PRO A 10 17.59 -1.77 -10.89
N LYS A 11 17.89 -0.48 -11.08
CA LYS A 11 17.05 0.45 -11.82
C LYS A 11 15.65 0.66 -11.24
N GLU A 12 15.39 0.17 -10.06
CA GLU A 12 14.09 0.37 -9.42
C GLU A 12 13.84 1.86 -9.18
N ARG A 13 12.60 2.30 -9.44
CA ARG A 13 12.18 3.68 -9.20
C ARG A 13 11.20 3.75 -8.04
N ILE A 14 11.37 4.75 -7.20
CA ILE A 14 10.49 5.03 -6.08
C ILE A 14 10.16 6.52 -6.04
N LEU A 15 9.00 6.84 -5.45
CA LEU A 15 8.67 8.20 -5.07
C LEU A 15 8.97 8.37 -3.59
N VAL A 16 9.63 9.45 -3.23
CA VAL A 16 9.86 9.84 -1.84
C VAL A 16 9.42 11.29 -1.72
N ASN A 17 8.30 11.53 -1.05
CA ASN A 17 7.69 12.85 -0.92
C ASN A 17 7.56 13.58 -2.27
N GLY A 18 7.14 12.84 -3.29
CA GLY A 18 6.96 13.37 -4.63
C GLY A 18 8.20 13.40 -5.51
N ALA A 19 9.38 13.15 -4.95
CA ALA A 19 10.61 13.08 -5.73
C ALA A 19 10.80 11.68 -6.30
N VAL A 20 11.09 11.59 -7.60
CA VAL A 20 11.39 10.30 -8.23
C VAL A 20 12.87 10.00 -8.02
N ILE A 21 13.14 8.83 -7.46
CA ILE A 21 14.51 8.34 -7.24
C ILE A 21 14.67 7.05 -8.01
N GLU A 22 15.72 6.95 -8.82
CA GLU A 22 16.05 5.74 -9.54
C GLU A 22 17.32 5.13 -8.96
N ASN A 23 17.25 3.83 -8.62
CA ASN A 23 18.42 3.10 -8.16
C ASN A 23 19.39 2.87 -9.31
N GLY A 24 20.66 2.71 -9.00
CA GLY A 24 21.67 2.36 -9.97
C GLY A 24 21.55 0.92 -10.46
N GLU A 25 22.62 0.44 -11.08
CA GLU A 25 22.62 -0.88 -11.72
C GLU A 25 22.74 -2.05 -10.75
N ARG A 26 23.09 -1.78 -9.50
CA ARG A 26 23.27 -2.82 -8.47
C ARG A 26 22.19 -2.69 -7.40
N ARG A 27 21.88 -3.81 -6.78
CA ARG A 27 20.99 -3.80 -5.61
C ARG A 27 21.58 -2.92 -4.53
N SER A 28 20.73 -2.20 -3.82
CA SER A 28 21.17 -1.33 -2.74
C SER A 28 20.12 -1.27 -1.65
N ARG A 29 20.53 -0.71 -0.52
CA ARG A 29 19.65 -0.40 0.60
C ARG A 29 19.57 1.09 0.76
N LEU A 30 18.38 1.59 1.01
CA LEU A 30 18.16 3.00 1.26
C LEU A 30 17.48 3.13 2.61
N ALA A 31 18.07 3.92 3.49
CA ALA A 31 17.47 4.22 4.78
C ALA A 31 16.74 5.57 4.68
N ILE A 32 15.44 5.55 4.90
CA ILE A 32 14.64 6.77 4.93
C ILE A 32 14.58 7.20 6.39
N MET A 33 15.29 8.26 6.72
CA MET A 33 15.44 8.71 8.11
C MET A 33 14.31 9.66 8.54
N THR A 34 13.63 10.28 7.58
CA THR A 34 12.55 11.20 7.87
C THR A 34 11.30 10.44 8.31
N PRO A 35 10.73 10.72 9.49
CA PRO A 35 9.47 10.10 9.91
C PRO A 35 8.35 10.50 8.96
N ASP A 36 7.40 9.59 8.77
CA ASP A 36 6.17 9.84 8.01
C ASP A 36 6.40 10.28 6.56
N ALA A 37 7.54 9.93 5.98
CA ALA A 37 7.79 10.18 4.57
C ALA A 37 6.82 9.36 3.70
N ASN A 38 6.28 9.98 2.66
CA ASN A 38 5.41 9.30 1.71
C ASN A 38 6.28 8.58 0.68
N ILE A 39 6.28 7.25 0.75
CA ILE A 39 7.11 6.41 -0.11
C ILE A 39 6.21 5.49 -0.93
N LEU A 40 6.40 5.50 -2.25
CA LEU A 40 5.66 4.64 -3.17
C LEU A 40 6.63 4.01 -4.16
N ARG A 41 6.67 2.67 -4.20
CA ARG A 41 7.44 1.96 -5.21
C ARG A 41 6.66 1.97 -6.52
N LEU A 42 7.28 2.44 -7.61
CA LEU A 42 6.55 2.56 -8.88
C LEU A 42 6.10 1.20 -9.41
N ARG A 43 6.82 0.12 -9.07
CA ARG A 43 6.41 -1.25 -9.43
C ARG A 43 5.08 -1.66 -8.79
N ASP A 44 4.68 -0.98 -7.71
CA ASP A 44 3.45 -1.30 -6.96
C ASP A 44 2.25 -0.44 -7.37
N VAL A 45 2.45 0.47 -8.33
CA VAL A 45 1.39 1.38 -8.75
C VAL A 45 0.29 0.62 -9.49
N ILE A 46 -0.95 0.94 -9.14
CA ILE A 46 -2.14 0.39 -9.77
C ILE A 46 -2.77 1.50 -10.62
N HIS A 47 -3.09 1.18 -11.87
CA HIS A 47 -3.81 2.12 -12.72
C HIS A 47 -5.26 2.27 -12.24
N PRO A 48 -5.87 3.47 -12.40
CA PRO A 48 -7.26 3.67 -11.97
C PRO A 48 -8.23 2.65 -12.58
N GLU A 49 -8.03 2.31 -13.85
CA GLU A 49 -8.89 1.34 -14.55
C GLU A 49 -8.74 -0.09 -14.04
N ASP A 50 -7.67 -0.38 -13.30
CA ASP A 50 -7.44 -1.70 -12.71
C ASP A 50 -7.92 -1.77 -11.25
N ALA A 51 -8.37 -0.66 -10.68
CA ALA A 51 -8.86 -0.60 -9.29
C ALA A 51 -10.32 -1.06 -9.22
N LYS A 52 -10.57 -2.31 -9.59
CA LYS A 52 -11.93 -2.84 -9.77
C LYS A 52 -12.36 -3.84 -8.71
N THR A 53 -11.46 -4.24 -7.84
CA THR A 53 -11.77 -5.20 -6.77
C THR A 53 -11.65 -4.51 -5.41
N PRO A 54 -12.26 -5.05 -4.35
CA PRO A 54 -12.18 -4.44 -3.03
C PRO A 54 -10.75 -4.16 -2.57
N VAL A 55 -9.84 -5.13 -2.71
CA VAL A 55 -8.44 -4.92 -2.28
C VAL A 55 -7.77 -3.88 -3.17
N ARG A 56 -7.95 -3.96 -4.48
CA ARG A 56 -7.33 -3.01 -5.41
C ARG A 56 -7.83 -1.59 -5.19
N ARG A 57 -9.13 -1.43 -4.89
CA ARG A 57 -9.67 -0.10 -4.58
C ARG A 57 -9.04 0.48 -3.32
N ALA A 58 -8.87 -0.35 -2.28
CA ALA A 58 -8.22 0.08 -1.04
C ALA A 58 -6.77 0.48 -1.29
N CYS A 59 -6.02 -0.36 -2.02
CA CYS A 59 -4.64 -0.05 -2.39
C CYS A 59 -4.53 1.24 -3.18
N TYR A 60 -5.43 1.44 -4.14
CA TYR A 60 -5.43 2.64 -4.97
C TYR A 60 -5.66 3.90 -4.13
N ALA A 61 -6.58 3.85 -3.18
CA ALA A 61 -6.85 5.00 -2.31
C ALA A 61 -5.61 5.38 -1.47
N VAL A 62 -4.90 4.39 -0.92
CA VAL A 62 -3.66 4.64 -0.18
C VAL A 62 -2.58 5.18 -1.11
N GLN A 63 -2.49 4.63 -2.32
CA GLN A 63 -1.54 5.07 -3.33
C GLN A 63 -1.67 6.56 -3.64
N LEU A 64 -2.90 7.08 -3.72
CA LEU A 64 -3.14 8.49 -4.00
C LEU A 64 -2.53 9.38 -2.92
N VAL A 65 -2.56 8.95 -1.66
CA VAL A 65 -1.93 9.69 -0.57
C VAL A 65 -0.40 9.65 -0.71
N LEU A 66 0.15 8.46 -0.99
CA LEU A 66 1.60 8.29 -1.10
C LEU A 66 2.18 9.02 -2.31
N SER A 67 1.43 9.15 -3.38
CA SER A 67 1.87 9.89 -4.56
C SER A 67 1.67 11.40 -4.42
N GLY A 68 0.92 11.84 -3.41
CA GLY A 68 0.62 13.26 -3.23
C GLY A 68 -0.59 13.75 -4.02
N ASP A 69 -1.31 12.84 -4.69
CA ASP A 69 -2.49 13.20 -5.48
C ASP A 69 -3.73 13.45 -4.62
N ALA A 70 -3.72 12.96 -3.39
CA ALA A 70 -4.79 13.21 -2.42
C ALA A 70 -4.20 13.35 -1.03
N THR A 71 -4.91 14.05 -0.15
CA THR A 71 -4.48 14.15 1.24
C THR A 71 -5.05 12.99 2.06
N ALA A 72 -4.44 12.76 3.23
CA ALA A 72 -4.96 11.75 4.16
C ALA A 72 -6.40 12.05 4.56
N ASN A 73 -6.75 13.32 4.80
CA ASN A 73 -8.11 13.70 5.16
C ASN A 73 -9.11 13.40 4.05
N GLU A 74 -8.74 13.69 2.81
CA GLU A 74 -9.63 13.46 1.67
C GLU A 74 -9.98 11.98 1.48
N THR A 75 -9.06 11.09 1.79
CA THR A 75 -9.24 9.65 1.57
C THR A 75 -9.73 8.90 2.79
N LYS A 76 -9.71 9.51 3.97
CA LYS A 76 -9.93 8.83 5.25
C LYS A 76 -11.23 8.03 5.28
N HIS A 77 -12.35 8.65 4.93
CA HIS A 77 -13.66 7.97 4.99
C HIS A 77 -13.76 6.84 3.98
N ALA A 78 -13.24 7.06 2.77
CA ALA A 78 -13.25 6.01 1.74
C ALA A 78 -12.40 4.82 2.16
N LEU A 79 -11.22 5.07 2.73
CA LEU A 79 -10.34 4.00 3.21
C LEU A 79 -10.95 3.22 4.36
N LEU A 80 -11.59 3.89 5.31
CA LEU A 80 -12.25 3.19 6.41
C LEU A 80 -13.37 2.30 5.91
N ARG A 81 -14.16 2.77 4.93
CA ARG A 81 -15.19 1.94 4.32
C ARG A 81 -14.60 0.76 3.55
N ASN A 82 -13.52 0.99 2.83
CA ASN A 82 -12.84 -0.08 2.10
C ASN A 82 -12.33 -1.16 3.04
N ILE A 83 -11.73 -0.77 4.16
CA ILE A 83 -11.20 -1.72 5.16
C ILE A 83 -12.35 -2.50 5.79
N GLU A 84 -13.47 -1.85 6.09
CA GLU A 84 -14.65 -2.52 6.62
C GLU A 84 -15.19 -3.54 5.61
N GLU A 85 -15.27 -3.17 4.35
CA GLU A 85 -15.67 -4.10 3.29
C GLU A 85 -14.76 -5.32 3.24
N LEU A 86 -13.45 -5.11 3.35
CA LEU A 86 -12.48 -6.21 3.32
C LEU A 86 -12.67 -7.17 4.50
N SER A 87 -13.05 -6.65 5.68
CA SER A 87 -13.28 -7.50 6.83
C SER A 87 -14.50 -8.40 6.66
N GLN A 88 -15.40 -8.05 5.74
CA GLN A 88 -16.54 -8.90 5.41
C GLN A 88 -16.21 -9.91 4.30
N VAL A 89 -15.27 -9.57 3.41
CA VAL A 89 -14.84 -10.45 2.32
C VAL A 89 -13.91 -11.54 2.83
N PHE A 90 -12.99 -11.19 3.71
CA PHE A 90 -11.99 -12.13 4.24
C PHE A 90 -12.36 -12.53 5.67
N VAL A 91 -12.64 -13.82 5.85
CA VAL A 91 -13.08 -14.34 7.14
C VAL A 91 -12.02 -15.17 7.84
N ASP A 92 -10.97 -15.57 7.13
CA ASP A 92 -9.88 -16.34 7.73
C ASP A 92 -8.99 -15.46 8.61
N MET A 93 -8.38 -16.10 9.60
CA MET A 93 -7.63 -15.39 10.63
C MET A 93 -6.41 -14.65 10.06
N ASP A 94 -5.68 -15.28 9.17
CA ASP A 94 -4.48 -14.66 8.59
C ASP A 94 -4.80 -13.41 7.78
N SER A 95 -5.87 -13.46 6.99
CA SER A 95 -6.30 -12.29 6.21
C SER A 95 -6.80 -11.18 7.13
N ARG A 96 -7.54 -11.53 8.18
CA ARG A 96 -8.01 -10.54 9.15
C ARG A 96 -6.86 -9.88 9.90
N GLN A 97 -5.79 -10.61 10.16
CA GLN A 97 -4.59 -10.04 10.76
C GLN A 97 -3.95 -8.98 9.85
N LEU A 98 -3.91 -9.25 8.54
CA LEU A 98 -3.42 -8.27 7.58
C LEU A 98 -4.30 -7.02 7.55
N ILE A 99 -5.62 -7.21 7.61
CA ILE A 99 -6.56 -6.09 7.64
C ILE A 99 -6.37 -5.27 8.91
N ASP A 100 -6.22 -5.92 10.06
CA ASP A 100 -5.99 -5.24 11.33
C ASP A 100 -4.67 -4.45 11.32
N THR A 101 -3.62 -5.02 10.74
CA THR A 101 -2.34 -4.35 10.60
C THR A 101 -2.48 -3.11 9.71
N ALA A 102 -3.20 -3.23 8.59
CA ALA A 102 -3.45 -2.09 7.71
C ALA A 102 -4.25 -1.00 8.42
N SER A 103 -5.28 -1.39 9.16
CA SER A 103 -6.12 -0.46 9.91
C SER A 103 -5.31 0.29 10.97
N GLY A 104 -4.45 -0.43 11.71
CA GLY A 104 -3.58 0.17 12.70
C GLY A 104 -2.59 1.15 12.08
N ALA A 105 -2.00 0.78 10.95
CA ALA A 105 -1.10 1.67 10.23
C ALA A 105 -1.83 2.94 9.76
N LEU A 106 -3.04 2.78 9.23
CA LEU A 106 -3.85 3.92 8.79
C LEU A 106 -4.13 4.88 9.95
N SER A 107 -4.47 4.35 11.12
CA SER A 107 -4.77 5.18 12.29
C SER A 107 -3.54 5.96 12.79
N ARG A 108 -2.34 5.47 12.52
CA ARG A 108 -1.10 6.17 12.85
C ARG A 108 -0.63 7.12 11.75
N GLY A 109 -1.36 7.19 10.63
CA GLY A 109 -0.93 7.97 9.48
C GLY A 109 0.19 7.32 8.68
N ASP A 110 0.45 6.04 8.89
CA ASP A 110 1.51 5.28 8.23
C ASP A 110 0.98 4.62 6.97
N HIS A 111 0.85 5.41 5.91
CA HIS A 111 0.27 4.94 4.66
C HIS A 111 1.17 3.92 3.94
N TYR A 112 2.49 4.02 4.14
CA TYR A 112 3.41 3.05 3.54
C TYR A 112 3.12 1.63 4.04
N HIS A 113 3.05 1.43 5.35
CA HIS A 113 2.78 0.11 5.91
C HIS A 113 1.33 -0.32 5.72
N CYS A 114 0.41 0.63 5.66
CA CYS A 114 -0.98 0.33 5.30
C CYS A 114 -1.04 -0.29 3.90
N LEU A 115 -0.40 0.32 2.92
CA LEU A 115 -0.36 -0.22 1.56
C LEU A 115 0.32 -1.59 1.52
N LYS A 116 1.44 -1.74 2.21
CA LYS A 116 2.17 -3.01 2.24
C LYS A 116 1.28 -4.15 2.74
N SER A 117 0.53 -3.92 3.82
CA SER A 117 -0.37 -4.93 4.36
C SER A 117 -1.53 -5.23 3.42
N LEU A 118 -2.13 -4.19 2.82
CA LEU A 118 -3.22 -4.37 1.87
C LEU A 118 -2.76 -5.15 0.63
N ARG A 119 -1.57 -4.86 0.13
CA ARG A 119 -1.03 -5.57 -1.03
C ARG A 119 -0.85 -7.06 -0.76
N SER A 120 -0.60 -7.45 0.48
CA SER A 120 -0.49 -8.85 0.84
C SER A 120 -1.80 -9.61 0.68
N LEU A 121 -2.92 -8.90 0.59
CA LEU A 121 -4.23 -9.50 0.34
C LEU A 121 -4.49 -9.76 -1.16
N LEU A 122 -3.72 -9.15 -2.07
CA LEU A 122 -3.97 -9.29 -3.51
C LEU A 122 -3.97 -10.75 -3.99
N PRO A 123 -2.96 -11.58 -3.65
CA PRO A 123 -3.00 -12.98 -4.08
C PRO A 123 -4.18 -13.75 -3.51
N ARG A 124 -4.59 -13.41 -2.28
CA ARG A 124 -5.75 -14.05 -1.64
C ARG A 124 -7.04 -13.67 -2.34
N GLU A 125 -7.17 -12.41 -2.73
CA GLU A 125 -8.34 -11.95 -3.48
C GLU A 125 -8.42 -12.63 -4.84
N GLU A 126 -7.30 -12.77 -5.54
CA GLU A 126 -7.28 -13.46 -6.82
C GLU A 126 -7.77 -14.89 -6.70
N ARG A 127 -7.36 -15.60 -5.64
CA ARG A 127 -7.84 -16.96 -5.40
C ARG A 127 -9.34 -17.01 -5.15
N LEU A 128 -9.87 -16.07 -4.37
CA LEU A 128 -11.32 -16.00 -4.12
C LEU A 128 -12.09 -15.75 -5.41
N LEU A 129 -11.62 -14.85 -6.24
CA LEU A 129 -12.28 -14.53 -7.51
C LEU A 129 -12.20 -15.68 -8.50
N ALA A 130 -11.09 -16.41 -8.52
CA ALA A 130 -10.93 -17.58 -9.38
C ALA A 130 -11.90 -18.69 -9.03
N VAL A 131 -12.17 -18.90 -7.74
CA VAL A 131 -13.12 -19.92 -7.29
C VAL A 131 -14.56 -19.61 -7.74
N ARG A 132 -14.89 -18.33 -7.91
CA ARG A 132 -16.23 -17.91 -8.31
C ARG A 132 -16.53 -18.10 -9.79
N ASN A 133 -15.48 -18.24 -10.58
CA ASN A 133 -15.61 -18.49 -12.02
C ASN A 133 -15.66 -20.01 -12.30
#